data_767b4187f6c9c0fb1d10d0a0320f884d
#
_entry.id   767b4187f6c9c0fb1d10d0a0320f884d
#
_cell.length_a   1.000
_cell.length_b   1.000
_cell.length_c   1.000
_cell.angle_alpha   90.00
_cell.angle_beta   90.00
_cell.angle_gamma   90.00
#
_symmetry.space_group_name_H-M   'P 1'
#
loop_
_entity.id
_entity.type
_entity.pdbx_description
1 polymer ?
#
loop_
_entity_poly.entity_id
_entity_poly.type
_entity_poly.pdbx_seq_one_letter_code
_entity_poly.pdbx_strand_id
1 'polypeptide(L)'
;RQLLYPLIFFVIPSLIGILSAKYDDSFLRLILGDGYVNMTNENIAKGDPFGVYKRQGEFSMFFMIAANNIYVSLLMFVSGIFFSIGPVFFILRNGIMLGSFEYYFFSKGLGMESILVIWIHGTLEISAIIIAGGAGLVLGHGLLFPKTYTRLQAFIKTAKDGTKIALGILPIIVVA
;
A
#
# COMPACT_ATOMS: atom_id res chain seq x y z
N ARG A 1 -9.18 17.71 2.13
CA ARG A 1 -10.16 16.73 2.70
C ARG A 1 -10.08 15.38 1.98
N GLN A 2 -9.96 15.34 0.63
CA GLN A 2 -9.97 14.09 -0.15
C GLN A 2 -8.76 13.19 0.09
N LEU A 3 -7.61 13.73 0.48
CA LEU A 3 -6.42 12.95 0.85
C LEU A 3 -6.35 12.63 2.36
N LEU A 4 -7.10 13.35 3.19
CA LEU A 4 -7.09 13.14 4.63
C LEU A 4 -7.71 11.78 5.01
N TYR A 5 -8.84 11.42 4.40
CA TYR A 5 -9.50 10.14 4.68
C TYR A 5 -8.64 8.94 4.31
N PRO A 6 -8.06 8.85 3.09
CA PRO A 6 -7.15 7.75 2.75
C PRO A 6 -5.94 7.70 3.68
N LEU A 7 -5.39 8.85 4.09
CA LEU A 7 -4.29 8.89 5.04
C LEU A 7 -4.68 8.32 6.41
N ILE A 8 -5.84 8.71 6.95
CA ILE A 8 -6.35 8.18 8.22
C ILE A 8 -6.61 6.67 8.10
N PHE A 9 -7.26 6.24 7.00
CA PHE A 9 -7.53 4.83 6.72
C PHE A 9 -6.28 4.01 6.46
N PHE A 10 -5.14 4.63 6.24
CA PHE A 10 -3.84 3.97 6.14
C PHE A 10 -3.11 3.95 7.49
N VAL A 11 -3.01 5.09 8.17
CA VAL A 11 -2.23 5.24 9.41
C VAL A 11 -2.85 4.44 10.56
N ILE A 12 -4.17 4.51 10.76
CA ILE A 12 -4.81 3.76 11.86
C ILE A 12 -4.59 2.24 11.72
N PRO A 13 -4.84 1.62 10.55
CA PRO A 13 -4.52 0.21 10.35
C PRO A 13 -3.03 -0.12 10.46
N SER A 14 -2.13 0.78 10.09
CA SER A 14 -0.70 0.56 10.31
C SER A 14 -0.38 0.43 11.80
N LEU A 15 -0.96 1.27 12.64
CA LEU A 15 -0.83 1.15 14.10
C LEU A 15 -1.45 -0.15 14.63
N ILE A 16 -2.60 -0.56 14.09
CA ILE A 16 -3.23 -1.85 14.43
C ILE A 16 -2.30 -3.00 14.02
N GLY A 17 -1.70 -2.95 12.83
CA GLY A 17 -0.75 -3.94 12.36
C GLY A 17 0.47 -4.09 13.28
N ILE A 18 1.05 -2.97 13.72
CA ILE A 18 2.15 -2.94 14.71
C ILE A 18 1.71 -3.63 16.02
N LEU A 19 0.57 -3.23 16.56
CA LEU A 19 0.09 -3.74 17.83
C LEU A 19 -0.27 -5.24 17.75
N SER A 20 -0.98 -5.65 16.71
CA SER A 20 -1.38 -7.05 16.53
C SER A 20 -0.16 -7.94 16.33
N ALA A 21 0.79 -7.54 15.50
CA ALA A 21 2.03 -8.29 15.26
C ALA A 21 2.91 -8.39 16.53
N LYS A 22 2.82 -7.40 17.44
CA LYS A 22 3.54 -7.42 18.71
C LYS A 22 3.05 -8.51 19.66
N TYR A 23 1.76 -8.78 19.66
CA TYR A 23 1.14 -9.70 20.62
C TYR A 23 0.83 -11.07 20.03
N ASP A 24 0.85 -11.22 18.70
CA ASP A 24 0.49 -12.46 18.02
C ASP A 24 1.40 -12.72 16.80
N ASP A 25 2.32 -13.70 16.96
CA ASP A 25 3.21 -14.17 15.90
C ASP A 25 2.43 -14.85 14.76
N SER A 26 1.30 -15.48 15.07
CA SER A 26 0.44 -16.09 14.06
C SER A 26 -0.17 -15.04 13.15
N PHE A 27 -0.58 -13.89 13.72
CA PHE A 27 -1.05 -12.73 12.96
C PHE A 27 0.05 -12.18 12.05
N LEU A 28 1.27 -12.01 12.56
CA LEU A 28 2.41 -11.57 11.77
C LEU A 28 2.65 -12.47 10.54
N ARG A 29 2.65 -13.79 10.77
CA ARG A 29 2.85 -14.79 9.71
C ARG A 29 1.69 -14.82 8.72
N LEU A 30 0.46 -14.62 9.17
CA LEU A 30 -0.71 -14.53 8.31
C LEU A 30 -0.62 -13.33 7.36
N ILE A 31 -0.15 -12.18 7.86
CA ILE A 31 -0.07 -10.93 7.08
C ILE A 31 1.12 -10.92 6.13
N LEU A 32 2.31 -11.30 6.60
CA LEU A 32 3.55 -11.27 5.81
C LEU A 32 3.76 -12.55 4.98
N GLY A 33 3.14 -13.64 5.40
CA GLY A 33 3.32 -14.97 4.81
C GLY A 33 4.48 -15.73 5.45
N ASP A 34 4.26 -17.03 5.72
CA ASP A 34 5.28 -17.91 6.33
C ASP A 34 6.56 -17.98 5.52
N GLY A 35 6.44 -18.03 4.19
CA GLY A 35 7.59 -18.08 3.28
C GLY A 35 8.50 -16.87 3.45
N TYR A 36 7.91 -15.66 3.50
CA TYR A 36 8.67 -14.42 3.69
C TYR A 36 9.34 -14.37 5.06
N VAL A 37 8.60 -14.69 6.14
CA VAL A 37 9.13 -14.66 7.51
C VAL A 37 10.27 -15.67 7.68
N ASN A 38 10.12 -16.89 7.19
CA ASN A 38 11.14 -17.94 7.30
C ASN A 38 12.40 -17.56 6.51
N MET A 39 12.24 -17.13 5.26
CA MET A 39 13.35 -16.69 4.41
C MET A 39 14.11 -15.51 5.03
N THR A 40 13.39 -14.53 5.59
CA THR A 40 14.02 -13.39 6.24
C THR A 40 14.76 -13.79 7.51
N ASN A 41 14.19 -14.69 8.35
CA ASN A 41 14.87 -15.23 9.52
C ASN A 41 16.17 -15.96 9.14
N GLU A 42 16.17 -16.76 8.07
CA GLU A 42 17.37 -17.42 7.57
C GLU A 42 18.43 -16.41 7.09
N ASN A 43 18.02 -15.36 6.41
CA ASN A 43 18.93 -14.31 5.95
C ASN A 43 19.54 -13.54 7.13
N ILE A 44 18.73 -13.23 8.16
CA ILE A 44 19.22 -12.61 9.40
C ILE A 44 20.27 -13.51 10.07
N ALA A 45 20.02 -14.81 10.15
CA ALA A 45 20.97 -15.77 10.73
C ALA A 45 22.29 -15.86 9.96
N LYS A 46 22.28 -15.58 8.65
CA LYS A 46 23.45 -15.51 7.77
C LYS A 46 24.15 -14.16 7.77
N GLY A 47 23.64 -13.17 8.51
CA GLY A 47 24.21 -11.81 8.57
C GLY A 47 23.87 -10.93 7.36
N ASP A 48 22.91 -11.34 6.51
CA ASP A 48 22.43 -10.54 5.37
C ASP A 48 20.88 -10.42 5.40
N PRO A 49 20.32 -9.65 6.33
CA PRO A 49 18.89 -9.56 6.56
C PRO A 49 18.10 -9.09 5.32
N PHE A 50 18.73 -8.30 4.46
CA PHE A 50 18.15 -7.78 3.22
C PHE A 50 18.58 -8.55 1.97
N GLY A 51 19.14 -9.75 2.12
CA GLY A 51 19.59 -10.62 1.03
C GLY A 51 18.47 -11.04 0.08
N VAL A 52 17.21 -10.97 0.51
CA VAL A 52 16.03 -11.14 -0.36
C VAL A 52 16.09 -10.15 -1.53
N TYR A 53 16.46 -8.92 -1.26
CA TYR A 53 16.51 -7.83 -2.25
C TYR A 53 17.71 -7.94 -3.19
N LYS A 54 18.77 -8.68 -2.82
CA LYS A 54 19.99 -8.86 -3.63
C LYS A 54 19.92 -10.08 -4.57
N ARG A 55 19.16 -11.12 -4.18
CA ARG A 55 19.18 -12.43 -4.89
C ARG A 55 18.50 -12.43 -6.26
N GLN A 56 17.52 -11.59 -6.48
CA GLN A 56 16.74 -11.56 -7.73
C GLN A 56 17.31 -10.63 -8.81
N GLY A 57 18.44 -9.96 -8.52
CA GLY A 57 18.97 -8.90 -9.37
C GLY A 57 18.16 -7.60 -9.20
N GLU A 58 18.86 -6.50 -8.99
CA GLU A 58 18.26 -5.18 -8.68
C GLU A 58 17.21 -4.75 -9.72
N PHE A 59 17.48 -5.02 -10.99
CA PHE A 59 16.60 -4.67 -12.11
C PHE A 59 15.27 -5.47 -12.09
N SER A 60 15.35 -6.78 -11.85
CA SER A 60 14.17 -7.65 -11.82
C SER A 60 13.26 -7.28 -10.65
N MET A 61 13.85 -7.01 -9.50
CA MET A 61 13.12 -6.61 -8.31
C MET A 61 12.43 -5.25 -8.50
N PHE A 62 13.14 -4.27 -9.06
CA PHE A 62 12.57 -2.97 -9.40
C PHE A 62 11.30 -3.11 -10.25
N PHE A 63 11.36 -3.88 -11.35
CA PHE A 63 10.19 -4.10 -12.19
C PHE A 63 9.05 -4.82 -11.48
N MET A 64 9.34 -5.80 -10.63
CA MET A 64 8.32 -6.52 -9.87
C MET A 64 7.61 -5.61 -8.87
N ILE A 65 8.36 -4.80 -8.14
CA ILE A 65 7.82 -3.86 -7.15
C ILE A 65 6.99 -2.78 -7.84
N ALA A 66 7.54 -2.13 -8.88
CA ALA A 66 6.84 -1.11 -9.66
C ALA A 66 5.55 -1.66 -10.28
N ALA A 67 5.60 -2.82 -10.93
CA ALA A 67 4.43 -3.47 -11.53
C ALA A 67 3.36 -3.79 -10.48
N ASN A 68 3.76 -4.32 -9.31
CA ASN A 68 2.84 -4.60 -8.21
C ASN A 68 2.17 -3.31 -7.69
N ASN A 69 2.94 -2.24 -7.48
CA ASN A 69 2.41 -0.98 -6.96
C ASN A 69 1.50 -0.27 -7.98
N ILE A 70 1.84 -0.34 -9.27
CA ILE A 70 0.96 0.12 -10.35
C ILE A 70 -0.35 -0.69 -10.34
N TYR A 71 -0.26 -2.02 -10.29
CA TYR A 71 -1.43 -2.89 -10.26
C TYR A 71 -2.34 -2.59 -9.06
N VAL A 72 -1.77 -2.53 -7.86
CA VAL A 72 -2.52 -2.22 -6.63
C VAL A 72 -3.17 -0.83 -6.70
N SER A 73 -2.45 0.17 -7.20
CA SER A 73 -2.97 1.54 -7.36
C SER A 73 -4.13 1.61 -8.33
N LEU A 74 -4.03 0.94 -9.49
CA LEU A 74 -5.13 0.86 -10.46
C LEU A 74 -6.32 0.08 -9.91
N LEU A 75 -6.06 -1.02 -9.20
CA LEU A 75 -7.11 -1.82 -8.57
C LEU A 75 -7.85 -1.01 -7.49
N MET A 76 -7.14 -0.23 -6.67
CA MET A 76 -7.74 0.69 -5.71
C MET A 76 -8.66 1.70 -6.39
N PHE A 77 -8.18 2.34 -7.46
CA PHE A 77 -8.97 3.30 -8.20
C PHE A 77 -10.24 2.66 -8.79
N VAL A 78 -10.08 1.58 -9.56
CA VAL A 78 -11.20 0.91 -10.24
C VAL A 78 -12.20 0.33 -9.23
N SER A 79 -11.74 -0.21 -8.11
CA SER A 79 -12.61 -0.75 -7.06
C SER A 79 -13.49 0.31 -6.38
N GLY A 80 -13.24 1.60 -6.62
CA GLY A 80 -14.13 2.70 -6.23
C GLY A 80 -15.55 2.58 -6.80
N ILE A 81 -15.72 1.85 -7.91
CA ILE A 81 -17.04 1.53 -8.48
C ILE A 81 -17.94 0.80 -7.46
N PHE A 82 -17.36 0.04 -6.54
CA PHE A 82 -18.08 -0.62 -5.45
C PHE A 82 -18.34 0.35 -4.27
N PHE A 83 -18.88 1.53 -4.58
CA PHE A 83 -19.34 2.52 -3.59
C PHE A 83 -18.27 2.89 -2.55
N SER A 84 -17.02 3.01 -2.96
CA SER A 84 -15.85 3.29 -2.11
C SER A 84 -15.44 2.17 -1.15
N ILE A 85 -16.12 1.05 -1.07
CA ILE A 85 -15.77 -0.08 -0.20
C ILE A 85 -14.42 -0.68 -0.61
N GLY A 86 -14.21 -0.87 -1.91
CA GLY A 86 -12.97 -1.44 -2.44
C GLY A 86 -11.71 -0.64 -2.06
N PRO A 87 -11.63 0.66 -2.36
CA PRO A 87 -10.49 1.48 -1.93
C PRO A 87 -10.21 1.42 -0.44
N VAL A 88 -11.27 1.50 0.40
CA VAL A 88 -11.11 1.38 1.85
C VAL A 88 -10.48 0.06 2.22
N PHE A 89 -10.99 -1.05 1.69
CA PHE A 89 -10.44 -2.39 1.97
C PHE A 89 -8.95 -2.49 1.60
N PHE A 90 -8.56 -2.03 0.40
CA PHE A 90 -7.17 -2.08 -0.02
C PHE A 90 -6.26 -1.17 0.79
N ILE A 91 -6.71 0.04 1.16
CA ILE A 91 -5.95 0.95 2.02
C ILE A 91 -5.72 0.32 3.40
N LEU A 92 -6.77 -0.24 4.02
CA LEU A 92 -6.68 -0.90 5.32
C LEU A 92 -5.68 -2.07 5.27
N ARG A 93 -5.80 -2.93 4.26
CA ARG A 93 -4.91 -4.08 4.07
C ARG A 93 -3.44 -3.64 3.93
N ASN A 94 -3.16 -2.63 3.10
CA ASN A 94 -1.79 -2.13 2.90
C ASN A 94 -1.24 -1.48 4.18
N GLY A 95 -2.09 -0.75 4.93
CA GLY A 95 -1.69 -0.19 6.23
C GLY A 95 -1.32 -1.28 7.23
N ILE A 96 -2.18 -2.30 7.42
CA ILE A 96 -1.89 -3.43 8.31
C ILE A 96 -0.59 -4.12 7.91
N MET A 97 -0.39 -4.37 6.61
CA MET A 97 0.80 -5.02 6.09
C MET A 97 2.06 -4.20 6.42
N LEU A 98 2.05 -2.89 6.17
CA LEU A 98 3.17 -2.01 6.50
C LEU A 98 3.48 -2.01 8.01
N GLY A 99 2.46 -1.87 8.85
CA GLY A 99 2.65 -1.87 10.30
C GLY A 99 3.24 -3.18 10.82
N SER A 100 2.74 -4.33 10.34
CA SER A 100 3.28 -5.64 10.69
C SER A 100 4.72 -5.83 10.23
N PHE A 101 5.03 -5.36 9.02
CA PHE A 101 6.36 -5.39 8.44
C PHE A 101 7.36 -4.56 9.25
N GLU A 102 7.04 -3.33 9.58
CA GLU A 102 7.90 -2.47 10.39
C GLU A 102 8.13 -3.08 11.78
N TYR A 103 7.08 -3.54 12.46
CA TYR A 103 7.22 -4.20 13.74
C TYR A 103 8.17 -5.40 13.66
N TYR A 104 8.05 -6.22 12.60
CA TYR A 104 8.90 -7.40 12.43
C TYR A 104 10.39 -7.04 12.43
N PHE A 105 10.81 -6.05 11.64
CA PHE A 105 12.21 -5.62 11.60
C PHE A 105 12.66 -4.93 12.90
N PHE A 106 11.81 -4.09 13.49
CA PHE A 106 12.10 -3.48 14.78
C PHE A 106 12.27 -4.52 15.89
N SER A 107 11.47 -5.57 15.91
CA SER A 107 11.56 -6.67 16.89
C SER A 107 12.88 -7.48 16.77
N LYS A 108 13.50 -7.47 15.59
CA LYS A 108 14.79 -8.11 15.33
C LYS A 108 15.99 -7.18 15.55
N GLY A 109 15.78 -5.94 16.00
CA GLY A 109 16.84 -4.94 16.16
C GLY A 109 17.31 -4.30 14.85
N LEU A 110 16.61 -4.54 13.74
CA LEU A 110 16.95 -4.09 12.39
C LEU A 110 16.08 -2.92 11.90
N GLY A 111 15.33 -2.28 12.81
CA GLY A 111 14.37 -1.25 12.44
C GLY A 111 14.99 -0.05 11.74
N MET A 112 16.12 0.46 12.24
CA MET A 112 16.79 1.61 11.61
C MET A 112 17.36 1.24 10.23
N GLU A 113 17.90 0.04 10.09
CA GLU A 113 18.42 -0.46 8.81
C GLU A 113 17.28 -0.66 7.80
N SER A 114 16.11 -1.18 8.24
CA SER A 114 14.95 -1.33 7.38
C SER A 114 14.44 0.02 6.86
N ILE A 115 14.41 1.05 7.72
CA ILE A 115 14.06 2.41 7.30
C ILE A 115 15.03 2.90 6.21
N LEU A 116 16.33 2.77 6.42
CA LEU A 116 17.32 3.27 5.47
C LEU A 116 17.32 2.53 4.12
N VAL A 117 16.96 1.24 4.12
CA VAL A 117 16.95 0.44 2.88
C VAL A 117 15.60 0.52 2.16
N ILE A 118 14.49 0.49 2.89
CA ILE A 118 13.16 0.28 2.32
C ILE A 118 12.43 1.61 2.11
N TRP A 119 12.54 2.56 3.05
CA TRP A 119 11.78 3.81 2.97
C TRP A 119 12.29 4.80 1.90
N ILE A 120 13.49 4.61 1.37
CA ILE A 120 13.97 5.40 0.23
C ILE A 120 13.00 5.28 -0.96
N HIS A 121 12.57 4.05 -1.27
CA HIS A 121 11.58 3.76 -2.32
C HIS A 121 10.16 3.78 -1.76
N GLY A 122 9.96 3.14 -0.62
CA GLY A 122 8.67 2.94 0.04
C GLY A 122 7.92 4.23 0.35
N THR A 123 8.61 5.34 0.61
CA THR A 123 7.95 6.63 0.86
C THR A 123 7.13 7.09 -0.36
N LEU A 124 7.70 7.01 -1.55
CA LEU A 124 7.03 7.39 -2.79
C LEU A 124 5.90 6.40 -3.13
N GLU A 125 6.14 5.10 -2.95
CA GLU A 125 5.17 4.05 -3.21
C GLU A 125 3.95 4.16 -2.29
N ILE A 126 4.17 4.31 -0.99
CA ILE A 126 3.10 4.48 0.00
C ILE A 126 2.29 5.75 -0.29
N SER A 127 2.97 6.85 -0.64
CA SER A 127 2.30 8.09 -1.03
C SER A 127 1.41 7.88 -2.26
N ALA A 128 1.90 7.17 -3.28
CA ALA A 128 1.14 6.83 -4.48
C ALA A 128 -0.08 5.95 -4.15
N ILE A 129 0.06 4.95 -3.28
CA ILE A 129 -1.03 4.09 -2.80
C ILE A 129 -2.12 4.92 -2.09
N ILE A 130 -1.74 5.83 -1.20
CA ILE A 130 -2.68 6.71 -0.49
C ILE A 130 -3.43 7.61 -1.48
N ILE A 131 -2.73 8.18 -2.46
CA ILE A 131 -3.33 9.04 -3.49
C ILE A 131 -4.26 8.22 -4.39
N ALA A 132 -3.88 7.02 -4.81
CA ALA A 132 -4.71 6.11 -5.59
C ALA A 132 -6.00 5.72 -4.83
N GLY A 133 -5.87 5.43 -3.54
CA GLY A 133 -7.01 5.21 -2.66
C GLY A 133 -7.94 6.41 -2.61
N GLY A 134 -7.39 7.62 -2.52
CA GLY A 134 -8.15 8.87 -2.61
C GLY A 134 -8.92 9.01 -3.93
N ALA A 135 -8.28 8.69 -5.05
CA ALA A 135 -8.94 8.68 -6.37
C ALA A 135 -10.11 7.68 -6.43
N GLY A 136 -9.94 6.49 -5.86
CA GLY A 136 -11.00 5.48 -5.76
C GLY A 136 -12.15 5.91 -4.84
N LEU A 137 -11.85 6.57 -3.72
CA LEU A 137 -12.88 7.15 -2.85
C LEU A 137 -13.70 8.24 -3.56
N VAL A 138 -13.05 9.09 -4.36
CA VAL A 138 -13.72 10.12 -5.17
C VAL A 138 -14.66 9.48 -6.18
N LEU A 139 -14.22 8.41 -6.84
CA LEU A 139 -15.04 7.68 -7.80
C LEU A 139 -16.31 7.12 -7.16
N GLY A 140 -16.18 6.42 -6.03
CA GLY A 140 -17.33 5.87 -5.29
C GLY A 140 -18.22 6.95 -4.69
N HIS A 141 -17.64 8.06 -4.23
CA HIS A 141 -18.40 9.20 -3.74
C HIS A 141 -19.33 9.80 -4.80
N GLY A 142 -18.89 9.87 -6.05
CA GLY A 142 -19.72 10.34 -7.16
C GLY A 142 -20.95 9.46 -7.41
N LEU A 143 -20.84 8.15 -7.18
CA LEU A 143 -21.96 7.22 -7.29
C LEU A 143 -22.94 7.33 -6.11
N LEU A 144 -22.42 7.50 -4.89
CA LEU A 144 -23.21 7.60 -3.66
C LEU A 144 -23.93 8.94 -3.53
N PHE A 145 -23.23 10.04 -3.85
CA PHE A 145 -23.69 11.41 -3.64
C PHE A 145 -23.63 12.25 -4.92
N PRO A 146 -24.51 11.98 -5.90
CA PRO A 146 -24.46 12.62 -7.22
C PRO A 146 -24.83 14.12 -7.19
N LYS A 147 -25.32 14.65 -6.06
CA LYS A 147 -25.79 16.03 -5.89
C LYS A 147 -26.85 16.41 -6.94
N THR A 148 -26.60 17.44 -7.73
CA THR A 148 -27.51 17.95 -8.78
C THR A 148 -27.38 17.20 -10.11
N TYR A 149 -26.40 16.31 -10.24
CA TYR A 149 -26.18 15.51 -11.45
C TYR A 149 -26.99 14.21 -11.42
N THR A 150 -27.27 13.63 -12.58
CA THR A 150 -27.68 12.23 -12.63
C THR A 150 -26.53 11.33 -12.16
N ARG A 151 -26.83 10.13 -11.66
CA ARG A 151 -25.79 9.19 -11.19
C ARG A 151 -24.74 8.91 -12.26
N LEU A 152 -25.15 8.76 -13.52
CA LEU A 152 -24.23 8.53 -14.64
C LEU A 152 -23.35 9.74 -14.91
N GLN A 153 -23.89 10.96 -14.90
CA GLN A 153 -23.11 12.18 -15.08
C GLN A 153 -22.10 12.39 -13.96
N ALA A 154 -22.52 12.17 -12.70
CA ALA A 154 -21.64 12.25 -11.55
C ALA A 154 -20.50 11.22 -11.65
N PHE A 155 -20.84 9.97 -12.02
CA PHE A 155 -19.85 8.91 -12.25
C PHE A 155 -18.84 9.27 -13.34
N ILE A 156 -19.31 9.72 -14.51
CA ILE A 156 -18.42 10.10 -15.63
C ILE A 156 -17.46 11.22 -15.19
N LYS A 157 -17.97 12.22 -14.45
CA LYS A 157 -17.16 13.32 -13.95
C LYS A 157 -16.08 12.83 -12.98
N THR A 158 -16.49 12.08 -11.95
CA THR A 158 -15.55 11.57 -10.94
C THR A 158 -14.58 10.53 -11.52
N ALA A 159 -15.02 9.72 -12.49
CA ALA A 159 -14.15 8.81 -13.21
C ALA A 159 -13.06 9.56 -13.99
N LYS A 160 -13.42 10.63 -14.73
CA LYS A 160 -12.43 11.47 -15.42
C LYS A 160 -11.41 12.09 -14.47
N ASP A 161 -11.87 12.64 -13.34
CA ASP A 161 -10.99 13.25 -12.35
C ASP A 161 -10.09 12.21 -11.67
N GLY A 162 -10.66 11.06 -11.28
CA GLY A 162 -9.90 9.96 -10.70
C GLY A 162 -8.89 9.34 -11.66
N THR A 163 -9.23 9.19 -12.96
CA THR A 163 -8.30 8.71 -13.99
C THR A 163 -7.09 9.63 -14.13
N LYS A 164 -7.28 10.96 -14.11
CA LYS A 164 -6.15 11.90 -14.15
C LYS A 164 -5.20 11.70 -12.97
N ILE A 165 -5.76 11.50 -11.77
CA ILE A 165 -4.96 11.23 -10.58
C ILE A 165 -4.24 9.89 -10.71
N ALA A 166 -4.97 8.82 -11.09
CA ALA A 166 -4.41 7.48 -11.25
C ALA A 166 -3.29 7.43 -12.30
N LEU A 167 -3.43 8.14 -13.41
CA LEU A 167 -2.37 8.24 -14.41
C LEU A 167 -1.21 9.13 -13.94
N GLY A 168 -1.52 10.18 -13.16
CA GLY A 168 -0.51 11.12 -12.64
C GLY A 168 0.43 10.50 -11.60
N ILE A 169 0.02 9.44 -10.89
CA ILE A 169 0.89 8.73 -9.94
C ILE A 169 1.80 7.70 -10.58
N LEU A 170 1.53 7.24 -11.82
CA LEU A 170 2.34 6.21 -12.48
C LEU A 170 3.82 6.62 -12.61
N PRO A 171 4.17 7.85 -13.04
CA PRO A 171 5.58 8.28 -13.08
C PRO A 171 6.24 8.26 -11.70
N ILE A 172 5.49 8.57 -10.63
CA ILE A 172 6.00 8.57 -9.25
C ILE A 172 6.40 7.15 -8.85
N ILE A 173 5.54 6.16 -9.16
CA ILE A 173 5.81 4.75 -8.86
C ILE A 173 6.99 4.21 -9.67
N VAL A 174 7.17 4.67 -10.91
CA VAL A 174 8.28 4.23 -11.76
C VAL A 174 9.61 4.83 -11.30
N VAL A 175 9.61 6.02 -10.68
CA VAL A 175 10.83 6.66 -10.15
C VAL A 175 11.14 6.18 -8.72
N ALA A 176 10.16 5.62 -8.00
CA ALA A 176 10.34 5.08 -6.67
C ALA A 176 11.18 3.82 -6.66
#